data_d08c31a48176b86e4c2ae2a6a1dee83a
#
_entry.id   d08c31a48176b86e4c2ae2a6a1dee83a
#
_cell.length_a   1.000
_cell.length_b   1.000
_cell.length_c   1.000
_cell.angle_alpha   90.00
_cell.angle_beta   90.00
_cell.angle_gamma   90.00
#
_symmetry.space_group_name_H-M   'P 1'
#
loop_
_entity.id
_entity.type
_entity.pdbx_description
1 polymer ?
#
loop_
_entity_poly.entity_id
_entity_poly.type
_entity_poly.pdbx_seq_one_letter_code
_entity_poly.pdbx_strand_id
1 'polypeptide(L)'
;KLEVPSRIYDRKGTEIGQIKIEDRRPIKLDKVPYHVIQALTAVEDSRFLEHKGVDFIGIARAVILNLKAKRITQGASTITQQLAKQCYAELKSIRNLENKITEAFLANRIENNFTKSEILENYLNRIYFGSGYFGIESASRGYFGKSTSEINVLEAATICGLIKNPS
;
A
#
# COMPACT_ATOMS: atom_id res chain seq x y z
N LYS A 1 -2.71 -14.83 3.13
CA LYS A 1 -3.98 -14.71 3.88
C LYS A 1 -3.88 -13.47 4.75
N LEU A 2 -4.89 -12.59 4.74
CA LEU A 2 -4.93 -11.45 5.66
C LEU A 2 -5.27 -11.98 7.05
N GLU A 3 -4.51 -11.58 8.08
CA GLU A 3 -4.81 -11.91 9.47
C GLU A 3 -6.03 -11.09 9.92
N VAL A 4 -7.00 -11.77 10.50
CA VAL A 4 -8.22 -11.17 11.05
C VAL A 4 -8.09 -11.12 12.57
N PRO A 5 -8.50 -10.03 13.25
CA PRO A 5 -8.45 -9.95 14.70
C PRO A 5 -9.19 -11.09 15.38
N SER A 6 -8.62 -11.64 16.44
CA SER A 6 -9.32 -12.60 17.32
C SER A 6 -10.28 -11.83 18.23
N ARG A 7 -11.55 -12.24 18.24
CA ARG A 7 -12.59 -11.62 19.06
C ARG A 7 -12.78 -12.39 20.36
N ILE A 8 -12.95 -11.69 21.46
CA ILE A 8 -13.22 -12.26 22.78
C ILE A 8 -14.70 -12.02 23.10
N TYR A 9 -15.39 -13.08 23.49
CA TYR A 9 -16.79 -13.04 23.87
C TYR A 9 -16.99 -13.43 25.34
N ASP A 10 -17.99 -12.84 25.99
CA ASP A 10 -18.44 -13.28 27.30
C ASP A 10 -19.24 -14.60 27.21
N ARG A 11 -19.69 -15.12 28.38
CA ARG A 11 -20.51 -16.33 28.44
C ARG A 11 -21.87 -16.20 27.76
N LYS A 12 -22.32 -14.97 27.49
CA LYS A 12 -23.61 -14.67 26.84
C LYS A 12 -23.45 -14.44 25.34
N GLY A 13 -22.22 -14.53 24.80
CA GLY A 13 -21.91 -14.29 23.40
C GLY A 13 -21.76 -12.81 23.04
N THR A 14 -21.67 -11.92 24.04
CA THR A 14 -21.41 -10.50 23.83
C THR A 14 -19.92 -10.28 23.59
N GLU A 15 -19.55 -9.56 22.53
CA GLU A 15 -18.15 -9.21 22.25
C GLU A 15 -17.66 -8.23 23.33
N ILE A 16 -16.64 -8.65 24.10
CA ILE A 16 -16.04 -7.87 25.20
C ILE A 16 -14.67 -7.32 24.86
N GLY A 17 -14.10 -7.74 23.73
CA GLY A 17 -12.80 -7.23 23.27
C GLY A 17 -12.30 -7.91 22.03
N GLN A 18 -11.22 -7.35 21.49
CA GLN A 18 -10.51 -7.91 20.35
C GLN A 18 -9.00 -7.92 20.65
N ILE A 19 -8.33 -9.04 20.35
CA ILE A 19 -6.87 -9.08 20.30
C ILE A 19 -6.48 -8.72 18.89
N LYS A 20 -5.94 -7.52 18.71
CA LYS A 20 -5.43 -7.03 17.43
C LYS A 20 -3.91 -7.01 17.48
N ILE A 21 -3.28 -7.81 16.62
CA ILE A 21 -1.86 -7.63 16.30
C ILE A 21 -1.74 -6.45 15.33
N GLU A 22 -2.72 -6.33 14.41
CA GLU A 22 -2.81 -5.25 13.41
C GLU A 22 -4.29 -4.90 13.20
N ASP A 23 -4.66 -3.62 13.13
CA ASP A 23 -6.02 -3.23 12.70
C ASP A 23 -6.09 -3.33 11.17
N ARG A 24 -6.76 -4.36 10.68
CA ARG A 24 -6.99 -4.61 9.25
C ARG A 24 -8.47 -4.74 8.97
N ARG A 25 -8.97 -3.88 8.10
CA ARG A 25 -10.36 -3.91 7.59
C ARG A 25 -10.32 -3.97 6.08
N PRO A 26 -10.46 -5.17 5.49
CA PRO A 26 -10.45 -5.29 4.04
C PRO A 26 -11.63 -4.54 3.41
N ILE A 27 -11.34 -3.83 2.31
CA ILE A 27 -12.34 -3.14 1.49
C ILE A 27 -12.19 -3.60 0.03
N LYS A 28 -13.31 -3.72 -0.67
CA LYS A 28 -13.32 -3.99 -2.10
C LYS A 28 -13.02 -2.73 -2.89
N LEU A 29 -12.32 -2.86 -4.02
CA LEU A 29 -11.90 -1.71 -4.83
C LEU A 29 -13.10 -0.91 -5.35
N ASP A 30 -14.23 -1.54 -5.62
CA ASP A 30 -15.47 -0.88 -6.04
C ASP A 30 -16.09 0.05 -4.99
N LYS A 31 -15.67 -0.08 -3.73
CA LYS A 31 -16.05 0.80 -2.61
C LYS A 31 -15.05 1.93 -2.36
N VAL A 32 -13.92 1.92 -3.04
CA VAL A 32 -12.88 2.94 -2.91
C VAL A 32 -13.16 4.06 -3.93
N PRO A 33 -13.38 5.31 -3.51
CA PRO A 33 -13.62 6.41 -4.42
C PRO A 33 -12.46 6.61 -5.41
N TYR A 34 -12.78 6.98 -6.65
CA TYR A 34 -11.78 7.15 -7.70
C TYR A 34 -10.67 8.15 -7.35
N HIS A 35 -11.00 9.23 -6.65
CA HIS A 35 -10.01 10.22 -6.22
C HIS A 35 -8.98 9.67 -5.22
N VAL A 36 -9.32 8.62 -4.47
CA VAL A 36 -8.35 7.90 -3.61
C VAL A 36 -7.34 7.16 -4.47
N ILE A 37 -7.80 6.47 -5.52
CA ILE A 37 -6.93 5.77 -6.47
C ILE A 37 -6.03 6.77 -7.19
N GLN A 38 -6.57 7.91 -7.60
CA GLN A 38 -5.79 8.99 -8.23
C GLN A 38 -4.72 9.55 -7.28
N ALA A 39 -5.07 9.83 -6.02
CA ALA A 39 -4.12 10.33 -5.03
C ALA A 39 -3.00 9.30 -4.78
N LEU A 40 -3.37 8.02 -4.62
CA LEU A 40 -2.42 6.93 -4.42
C LEU A 40 -1.44 6.82 -5.59
N THR A 41 -1.96 6.71 -6.81
CA THR A 41 -1.11 6.55 -8.00
C THR A 41 -0.24 7.78 -8.25
N ALA A 42 -0.76 8.98 -8.05
CA ALA A 42 0.01 10.22 -8.17
C ALA A 42 1.20 10.27 -7.19
N VAL A 43 1.02 9.77 -5.97
CA VAL A 43 2.05 9.80 -4.92
C VAL A 43 3.08 8.67 -5.08
N GLU A 44 2.61 7.45 -5.35
CA GLU A 44 3.43 6.24 -5.28
C GLU A 44 3.92 5.76 -6.65
N ASP A 45 3.07 5.87 -7.68
CA ASP A 45 3.34 5.25 -8.97
C ASP A 45 2.50 5.91 -10.09
N SER A 46 2.89 7.10 -10.52
CA SER A 46 2.12 7.90 -11.48
C SER A 46 1.92 7.23 -12.86
N ARG A 47 2.70 6.19 -13.15
CA ARG A 47 2.63 5.41 -14.38
C ARG A 47 2.15 3.98 -14.16
N PHE A 48 1.46 3.73 -13.07
CA PHE A 48 1.01 2.40 -12.67
C PHE A 48 0.31 1.62 -13.78
N LEU A 49 -0.49 2.28 -14.60
CA LEU A 49 -1.24 1.64 -15.69
C LEU A 49 -0.40 1.37 -16.95
N GLU A 50 0.82 1.92 -17.05
CA GLU A 50 1.63 1.86 -18.26
C GLU A 50 2.72 0.78 -18.25
N HIS A 51 3.15 0.33 -17.04
CA HIS A 51 4.22 -0.65 -16.89
C HIS A 51 3.70 -2.02 -16.42
N LYS A 52 4.57 -3.04 -16.51
CA LYS A 52 4.30 -4.42 -16.07
C LYS A 52 5.18 -4.78 -14.86
N GLY A 53 4.92 -4.14 -13.73
CA GLY A 53 5.59 -4.42 -12.45
C GLY A 53 6.82 -3.56 -12.16
N VAL A 54 7.62 -3.20 -13.17
CA VAL A 54 8.78 -2.31 -13.05
C VAL A 54 8.64 -1.13 -14.00
N ASP A 55 8.78 0.09 -13.48
CA ASP A 55 8.77 1.31 -14.31
C ASP A 55 10.20 1.75 -14.64
N PHE A 56 10.76 1.26 -15.74
CA PHE A 56 12.09 1.63 -16.19
C PHE A 56 12.24 3.12 -16.53
N ILE A 57 11.19 3.76 -17.04
CA ILE A 57 11.18 5.20 -17.34
C ILE A 57 11.16 6.00 -16.04
N GLY A 58 10.37 5.57 -15.05
CA GLY A 58 10.37 6.15 -13.72
C GLY A 58 11.73 6.04 -13.02
N ILE A 59 12.39 4.89 -13.15
CA ILE A 59 13.75 4.67 -12.63
C ILE A 59 14.74 5.66 -13.28
N ALA A 60 14.76 5.76 -14.61
CA ALA A 60 15.65 6.69 -15.32
C ALA A 60 15.41 8.14 -14.89
N ARG A 61 14.14 8.55 -14.80
CA ARG A 61 13.73 9.88 -14.32
C ARG A 61 14.21 10.14 -12.90
N ALA A 62 13.99 9.19 -11.98
CA ALA A 62 14.41 9.33 -10.58
C ALA A 62 15.93 9.44 -10.44
N VAL A 63 16.71 8.68 -11.21
CA VAL A 63 18.17 8.78 -11.24
C VAL A 63 18.61 10.18 -11.65
N ILE A 64 18.06 10.73 -12.74
CA ILE A 64 18.41 12.07 -13.23
C ILE A 64 18.07 13.14 -12.17
N LEU A 65 16.90 13.07 -11.56
CA LEU A 65 16.46 14.04 -10.54
C LEU A 65 17.31 13.96 -9.28
N ASN A 66 17.64 12.76 -8.81
CA ASN A 66 18.46 12.55 -7.63
C ASN A 66 19.90 13.03 -7.86
N LEU A 67 20.47 12.81 -9.05
CA LEU A 67 21.78 13.33 -9.43
C LEU A 67 21.80 14.86 -9.46
N LYS A 68 20.79 15.50 -10.06
CA LYS A 68 20.64 16.96 -10.06
C LYS A 68 20.50 17.55 -8.67
N ALA A 69 19.72 16.90 -7.82
CA ALA A 69 19.47 17.35 -6.43
C ALA A 69 20.62 17.01 -5.48
N LYS A 70 21.61 16.21 -5.90
CA LYS A 70 22.71 15.67 -5.05
C LYS A 70 22.22 14.98 -3.77
N ARG A 71 20.99 14.47 -3.78
CA ARG A 71 20.34 13.73 -2.68
C ARG A 71 19.22 12.86 -3.23
N ILE A 72 18.81 11.84 -2.47
CA ILE A 72 17.66 11.02 -2.83
C ILE A 72 16.39 11.84 -2.54
N THR A 73 15.75 12.34 -3.60
CA THR A 73 14.51 13.12 -3.53
C THR A 73 13.30 12.34 -4.02
N GLN A 74 13.53 11.34 -4.89
CA GLN A 74 12.47 10.54 -5.48
C GLN A 74 12.81 9.05 -5.46
N GLY A 75 11.88 8.23 -4.98
CA GLY A 75 11.91 6.77 -5.12
C GLY A 75 11.38 6.35 -6.49
N ALA A 76 11.77 5.16 -6.93
CA ALA A 76 11.35 4.59 -8.21
C ALA A 76 10.71 3.20 -8.06
N SER A 77 10.29 2.82 -6.85
CA SER A 77 9.60 1.56 -6.62
C SER A 77 8.14 1.69 -7.00
N THR A 78 7.62 0.73 -7.76
CA THR A 78 6.22 0.69 -8.18
C THR A 78 5.31 0.16 -7.07
N ILE A 79 4.00 0.40 -7.18
CA ILE A 79 2.97 -0.19 -6.30
C ILE A 79 3.10 -1.72 -6.29
N THR A 80 3.33 -2.35 -7.44
CA THR A 80 3.47 -3.81 -7.54
C THR A 80 4.73 -4.33 -6.86
N GLN A 81 5.84 -3.61 -6.95
CA GLN A 81 7.07 -3.95 -6.21
C GLN A 81 6.88 -3.83 -4.69
N GLN A 82 6.18 -2.79 -4.24
CA GLN A 82 5.85 -2.62 -2.83
C GLN A 82 4.92 -3.73 -2.33
N LEU A 83 3.93 -4.14 -3.13
CA LEU A 83 3.05 -5.27 -2.83
C LEU A 83 3.84 -6.58 -2.74
N ALA A 84 4.74 -6.84 -3.69
CA ALA A 84 5.62 -8.02 -3.65
C ALA A 84 6.40 -8.08 -2.34
N LYS A 85 7.04 -6.98 -1.95
CA LYS A 85 7.77 -6.88 -0.68
C LYS A 85 6.91 -7.14 0.54
N GLN A 86 5.63 -6.75 0.53
CA GLN A 86 4.73 -7.00 1.66
C GLN A 86 4.24 -8.44 1.72
N CYS A 87 4.13 -9.12 0.57
CA CYS A 87 3.68 -10.51 0.50
C CYS A 87 4.77 -11.51 0.87
N TYR A 88 6.05 -11.17 0.68
CA TYR A 88 7.19 -12.05 0.92
C TYR A 88 8.04 -11.52 2.06
N ALA A 89 7.99 -12.22 3.20
CA ALA A 89 8.66 -11.79 4.44
C ALA A 89 10.18 -11.68 4.28
N GLU A 90 10.79 -12.55 3.45
CA GLU A 90 12.22 -12.57 3.19
C GLU A 90 12.74 -11.27 2.57
N LEU A 91 11.91 -10.58 1.79
CA LEU A 91 12.25 -9.30 1.17
C LEU A 91 12.22 -8.11 2.15
N LYS A 92 11.67 -8.30 3.35
CA LYS A 92 11.54 -7.24 4.36
C LYS A 92 12.83 -7.02 5.14
N SER A 93 13.66 -8.05 5.30
CA SER A 93 14.72 -8.09 6.30
C SER A 93 16.02 -7.41 5.89
N ILE A 94 16.37 -7.35 4.61
CA ILE A 94 17.65 -6.82 4.14
C ILE A 94 17.46 -5.96 2.89
N ARG A 95 17.95 -4.73 2.91
CA ARG A 95 18.02 -3.85 1.74
C ARG A 95 19.33 -4.13 0.98
N ASN A 96 19.36 -5.13 0.13
CA ASN A 96 20.47 -5.40 -0.77
C ASN A 96 20.01 -5.44 -2.24
N LEU A 97 20.95 -5.47 -3.16
CA LEU A 97 20.68 -5.49 -4.59
C LEU A 97 19.96 -6.78 -5.02
N GLU A 98 20.26 -7.91 -4.40
CA GLU A 98 19.64 -9.21 -4.68
C GLU A 98 18.15 -9.19 -4.35
N ASN A 99 17.79 -8.66 -3.18
CA ASN A 99 16.37 -8.51 -2.80
C ASN A 99 15.64 -7.55 -3.74
N LYS A 100 16.33 -6.52 -4.26
CA LYS A 100 15.72 -5.60 -5.24
C LYS A 100 15.48 -6.27 -6.60
N ILE A 101 16.37 -7.14 -7.03
CA ILE A 101 16.17 -7.95 -8.24
C ILE A 101 15.03 -8.96 -8.05
N THR A 102 15.00 -9.64 -6.91
CA THR A 102 13.93 -10.59 -6.55
C THR A 102 12.58 -9.88 -6.48
N GLU A 103 12.51 -8.69 -5.86
CA GLU A 103 11.31 -7.84 -5.81
C GLU A 103 10.80 -7.50 -7.22
N ALA A 104 11.71 -7.12 -8.14
CA ALA A 104 11.36 -6.80 -9.52
C ALA A 104 10.82 -8.03 -10.28
N PHE A 105 11.44 -9.20 -10.09
CA PHE A 105 10.98 -10.45 -10.67
C PHE A 105 9.59 -10.86 -10.16
N LEU A 106 9.37 -10.77 -8.85
CA LEU A 106 8.08 -11.07 -8.23
C LEU A 106 7.00 -10.07 -8.66
N ALA A 107 7.35 -8.78 -8.80
CA ALA A 107 6.41 -7.79 -9.30
C ALA A 107 5.96 -8.11 -10.73
N ASN A 108 6.88 -8.50 -11.62
CA ASN A 108 6.53 -8.94 -12.98
C ASN A 108 5.63 -10.18 -12.96
N ARG A 109 5.93 -11.15 -12.07
CA ARG A 109 5.11 -12.35 -11.91
C ARG A 109 3.69 -12.03 -11.39
N ILE A 110 3.55 -11.07 -10.48
CA ILE A 110 2.25 -10.58 -10.01
C ILE A 110 1.46 -9.97 -11.16
N GLU A 111 2.06 -9.09 -11.95
CA GLU A 111 1.40 -8.43 -13.11
C GLU A 111 0.99 -9.41 -14.23
N ASN A 112 1.66 -10.55 -14.33
CA ASN A 112 1.29 -11.59 -15.29
C ASN A 112 0.09 -12.44 -14.82
N ASN A 113 -0.24 -12.43 -13.53
CA ASN A 113 -1.29 -13.29 -12.95
C ASN A 113 -2.47 -12.50 -12.40
N PHE A 114 -2.34 -11.21 -12.18
CA PHE A 114 -3.36 -10.36 -11.58
C PHE A 114 -3.57 -9.10 -12.41
N THR A 115 -4.81 -8.65 -12.49
CA THR A 115 -5.17 -7.38 -13.11
C THR A 115 -4.69 -6.18 -12.27
N LYS A 116 -4.57 -5.02 -12.89
CA LYS A 116 -4.24 -3.77 -12.18
C LYS A 116 -5.21 -3.48 -11.02
N SER A 117 -6.50 -3.77 -11.22
CA SER A 117 -7.52 -3.59 -10.19
C SER A 117 -7.31 -4.52 -8.99
N GLU A 118 -6.97 -5.79 -9.23
CA GLU A 118 -6.67 -6.74 -8.16
C GLU A 118 -5.38 -6.36 -7.42
N ILE A 119 -4.37 -5.86 -8.12
CA ILE A 119 -3.13 -5.38 -7.52
C ILE A 119 -3.42 -4.17 -6.61
N LEU A 120 -4.20 -3.19 -7.08
CA LEU A 120 -4.61 -2.03 -6.27
C LEU A 120 -5.42 -2.43 -5.05
N GLU A 121 -6.40 -3.33 -5.19
CA GLU A 121 -7.20 -3.83 -4.07
C GLU A 121 -6.31 -4.48 -3.01
N ASN A 122 -5.41 -5.37 -3.45
CA ASN A 122 -4.49 -6.03 -2.53
C ASN A 122 -3.51 -5.06 -1.87
N TYR A 123 -2.99 -4.08 -2.61
CA TYR A 123 -2.10 -3.06 -2.09
C TYR A 123 -2.80 -2.20 -1.04
N LEU A 124 -3.95 -1.61 -1.35
CA LEU A 124 -4.73 -0.78 -0.46
C LEU A 124 -5.14 -1.49 0.83
N ASN A 125 -5.33 -2.80 0.78
CA ASN A 125 -5.67 -3.60 1.96
C ASN A 125 -4.47 -4.04 2.82
N ARG A 126 -3.22 -3.81 2.34
CA ARG A 126 -2.01 -4.30 3.03
C ARG A 126 -1.08 -3.20 3.50
N ILE A 127 -1.04 -2.07 2.78
CA ILE A 127 -0.07 -1.01 3.06
C ILE A 127 -0.25 -0.45 4.47
N TYR A 128 0.89 -0.15 5.11
CA TYR A 128 0.93 0.47 6.42
C TYR A 128 0.80 1.99 6.29
N PHE A 129 -0.13 2.57 7.02
CA PHE A 129 -0.42 4.01 7.03
C PHE A 129 0.04 4.72 8.31
N GLY A 130 0.82 4.05 9.18
CA GLY A 130 1.19 4.60 10.48
C GLY A 130 0.20 4.26 11.60
N SER A 131 0.56 4.57 12.84
CA SER A 131 -0.29 4.42 14.04
C SER A 131 -0.94 3.03 14.20
N GLY A 132 -0.30 1.97 13.67
CA GLY A 132 -0.84 0.60 13.73
C GLY A 132 -1.91 0.29 12.69
N TYR A 133 -2.24 1.21 11.77
CA TYR A 133 -3.27 1.00 10.75
C TYR A 133 -2.68 0.34 9.50
N PHE A 134 -3.16 -0.84 9.19
CA PHE A 134 -2.86 -1.59 7.98
C PHE A 134 -4.09 -1.64 7.08
N GLY A 135 -3.96 -1.13 5.85
CA GLY A 135 -5.03 -0.97 4.88
C GLY A 135 -5.78 0.35 5.01
N ILE A 136 -6.26 0.82 3.85
CA ILE A 136 -6.88 2.14 3.68
C ILE A 136 -8.15 2.32 4.53
N GLU A 137 -8.97 1.28 4.70
CA GLU A 137 -10.21 1.36 5.46
C GLU A 137 -9.93 1.53 6.96
N SER A 138 -8.94 0.80 7.50
CA SER A 138 -8.53 0.97 8.89
C SER A 138 -7.93 2.35 9.13
N ALA A 139 -7.09 2.83 8.20
CA ALA A 139 -6.49 4.14 8.29
C ALA A 139 -7.54 5.27 8.18
N SER A 140 -8.48 5.15 7.24
CA SER A 140 -9.57 6.13 7.08
C SER A 140 -10.39 6.27 8.35
N ARG A 141 -10.78 5.14 8.95
CA ARG A 141 -11.54 5.14 10.21
C ARG A 141 -10.72 5.67 11.39
N GLY A 142 -9.44 5.32 11.44
CA GLY A 142 -8.56 5.76 12.52
C GLY A 142 -8.27 7.26 12.47
N TYR A 143 -7.97 7.80 11.30
CA TYR A 143 -7.60 9.21 11.16
C TYR A 143 -8.79 10.16 11.00
N PHE A 144 -9.87 9.72 10.34
CA PHE A 144 -10.99 10.60 9.98
C PHE A 144 -12.34 10.15 10.58
N GLY A 145 -12.40 8.99 11.23
CA GLY A 145 -13.64 8.48 11.84
C GLY A 145 -14.68 8.00 10.81
N LYS A 146 -14.33 7.86 9.52
CA LYS A 146 -15.25 7.51 8.43
C LYS A 146 -14.72 6.35 7.58
N SER A 147 -15.62 5.73 6.84
CA SER A 147 -15.26 4.74 5.82
C SER A 147 -14.45 5.39 4.70
N THR A 148 -13.58 4.61 4.04
CA THR A 148 -12.87 5.04 2.83
C THR A 148 -13.82 5.54 1.74
N SER A 149 -15.03 4.99 1.65
CA SER A 149 -16.05 5.42 0.68
C SER A 149 -16.58 6.85 0.91
N GLU A 150 -16.33 7.42 2.09
CA GLU A 150 -16.86 8.73 2.52
C GLU A 150 -15.79 9.82 2.60
N ILE A 151 -14.50 9.48 2.42
CA ILE A 151 -13.43 10.49 2.48
C ILE A 151 -13.44 11.37 1.24
N ASN A 152 -13.13 12.65 1.46
CA ASN A 152 -13.02 13.63 0.38
C ASN A 152 -11.61 13.65 -0.25
N VAL A 153 -11.42 14.50 -1.28
CA VAL A 153 -10.16 14.60 -2.01
C VAL A 153 -8.99 15.02 -1.13
N LEU A 154 -9.21 15.94 -0.18
CA LEU A 154 -8.17 16.42 0.74
C LEU A 154 -7.73 15.31 1.71
N GLU A 155 -8.70 14.58 2.26
CA GLU A 155 -8.45 13.45 3.14
C GLU A 155 -7.74 12.31 2.40
N ALA A 156 -8.13 12.05 1.14
CA ALA A 156 -7.46 11.07 0.28
C ALA A 156 -5.99 11.45 0.01
N ALA A 157 -5.73 12.72 -0.33
CA ALA A 157 -4.36 13.20 -0.54
C ALA A 157 -3.52 13.11 0.74
N THR A 158 -4.12 13.46 1.89
CA THR A 158 -3.46 13.40 3.20
C THR A 158 -3.07 11.97 3.55
N ILE A 159 -4.03 11.03 3.48
CA ILE A 159 -3.78 9.63 3.86
C ILE A 159 -2.77 8.96 2.93
N CYS A 160 -2.85 9.21 1.61
CA CYS A 160 -1.87 8.69 0.66
C CYS A 160 -0.46 9.27 0.89
N GLY A 161 -0.38 10.54 1.34
CA GLY A 161 0.89 11.16 1.71
C GLY A 161 1.60 10.49 2.88
N LEU A 162 0.87 9.89 3.83
CA LEU A 162 1.44 9.16 4.97
C LEU A 162 2.21 7.90 4.57
N ILE A 163 1.93 7.32 3.40
CA ILE A 163 2.62 6.09 2.95
C ILE A 163 4.14 6.31 2.83
N LYS A 164 4.58 7.53 2.46
CA LYS A 164 6.00 7.84 2.27
C LYS A 164 6.79 7.88 3.57
N ASN A 165 6.14 8.25 4.66
CA ASN A 165 6.78 8.38 5.96
C ASN A 165 5.78 8.04 7.08
N PRO A 166 5.36 6.78 7.18
CA PRO A 166 4.48 6.34 8.24
C PRO A 166 5.25 6.38 9.57
N SER A 167 4.93 7.30 10.44
CA SER A 167 5.51 7.43 11.78
C SER A 167 5.02 6.35 12.72
#